data_e21cb19aa9b26df06f45b28b82688f27
#
_entry.id   e21cb19aa9b26df06f45b28b82688f27
#
_cell.length_a   1.000
_cell.length_b   1.000
_cell.length_c   1.000
_cell.angle_alpha   90.00
_cell.angle_beta   90.00
_cell.angle_gamma   90.00
#
_symmetry.space_group_name_H-M   'P 1'
#
loop_
_entity.id
_entity.type
_entity.pdbx_description
1 polymer ?
#
loop_
_entity_poly.entity_id
_entity_poly.type
_entity_poly.pdbx_seq_one_letter_code
_entity_poly.pdbx_strand_id
1 'polypeptide(L)'
;MVSLDLECAQPARDLVIAEVFEGGCAGIIELSDSRIRVFFDSEMEARPFCTKYGGTIEAAEERDWVSDAQQSWEPQLVGERFFLVPQWRDDPTPPGRFRIKVNNGLAFGTGKHETTRLCLMLLERWVRPGMTVIDIGTGSGILAEAALHLGAATVFACDIDHTAVEIARLNGIDAFTGSAEAIRSGLADLAVANISPETIIALGDEIPRLVKRGGTAILSGLERGDDVPFEAAEVHTEGNWKALVVSY
;
A
#
# COMPACT_ATOMS: atom_id res chain seq x y z
N MET A 1 -27.89 -1.44 14.48
CA MET A 1 -26.73 -0.51 14.37
C MET A 1 -27.13 0.89 14.83
N VAL A 2 -26.22 1.66 15.39
CA VAL A 2 -26.40 3.07 15.74
C VAL A 2 -25.24 3.90 15.17
N SER A 3 -25.47 5.20 14.97
CA SER A 3 -24.42 6.16 14.59
C SER A 3 -24.24 7.21 15.67
N LEU A 4 -23.01 7.69 15.81
CA LEU A 4 -22.60 8.76 16.72
C LEU A 4 -21.79 9.80 15.92
N ASP A 5 -22.32 11.01 15.82
CA ASP A 5 -21.61 12.13 15.22
C ASP A 5 -20.71 12.79 16.25
N LEU A 6 -19.41 12.86 15.96
CA LEU A 6 -18.39 13.46 16.82
C LEU A 6 -17.78 14.68 16.16
N GLU A 7 -17.63 15.76 16.92
CA GLU A 7 -16.80 16.89 16.51
C GLU A 7 -15.37 16.69 16.99
N CYS A 8 -14.44 16.59 16.03
CA CYS A 8 -13.02 16.37 16.29
C CYS A 8 -12.17 17.05 15.21
N ALA A 9 -11.54 18.16 15.55
CA ALA A 9 -10.59 18.85 14.68
C ALA A 9 -9.16 18.37 14.94
N GLN A 10 -8.27 18.53 13.95
CA GLN A 10 -6.83 18.32 14.15
C GLN A 10 -6.28 19.20 15.28
N PRO A 11 -5.33 18.70 16.12
CA PRO A 11 -4.63 17.41 16.03
C PRO A 11 -5.31 16.24 16.78
N ALA A 12 -6.45 16.46 17.43
CA ALA A 12 -7.10 15.44 18.25
C ALA A 12 -7.84 14.35 17.42
N ARG A 13 -8.11 14.61 16.14
CA ARG A 13 -8.91 13.75 15.27
C ARG A 13 -8.35 12.34 15.15
N ASP A 14 -7.04 12.21 14.89
CA ASP A 14 -6.41 10.91 14.68
C ASP A 14 -6.46 10.04 15.94
N LEU A 15 -6.33 10.68 17.11
CA LEU A 15 -6.49 9.99 18.40
C LEU A 15 -7.93 9.51 18.61
N VAL A 16 -8.92 10.34 18.29
CA VAL A 16 -10.33 9.96 18.40
C VAL A 16 -10.64 8.79 17.48
N ILE A 17 -10.16 8.84 16.23
CA ILE A 17 -10.33 7.76 15.25
C ILE A 17 -9.69 6.46 15.78
N ALA A 18 -8.46 6.50 16.28
CA ALA A 18 -7.80 5.32 16.84
C ALA A 18 -8.59 4.73 18.01
N GLU A 19 -9.04 5.57 18.96
CA GLU A 19 -9.77 5.09 20.13
C GLU A 19 -11.13 4.45 19.77
N VAL A 20 -11.88 5.02 18.80
CA VAL A 20 -13.16 4.42 18.40
C VAL A 20 -12.98 3.11 17.64
N PHE A 21 -11.88 2.95 16.89
CA PHE A 21 -11.51 1.67 16.29
C PHE A 21 -11.11 0.63 17.33
N GLU A 22 -10.29 0.98 18.31
CA GLU A 22 -9.96 0.10 19.44
C GLU A 22 -11.19 -0.29 20.24
N GLY A 23 -12.19 0.59 20.32
CA GLY A 23 -13.46 0.33 20.96
C GLY A 23 -14.47 -0.49 20.16
N GLY A 24 -14.06 -0.98 18.98
CA GLY A 24 -14.85 -1.91 18.17
C GLY A 24 -15.93 -1.25 17.32
N CYS A 25 -15.71 -0.02 16.82
CA CYS A 25 -16.64 0.58 15.89
C CYS A 25 -16.76 -0.23 14.59
N ALA A 26 -17.94 -0.29 14.02
CA ALA A 26 -18.22 -1.00 12.77
C ALA A 26 -17.71 -0.23 11.52
N GLY A 27 -17.57 1.10 11.64
CA GLY A 27 -17.07 1.95 10.56
C GLY A 27 -17.12 3.43 10.89
N ILE A 28 -16.43 4.25 10.08
CA ILE A 28 -16.37 5.71 10.23
C ILE A 28 -16.60 6.37 8.87
N ILE A 29 -17.40 7.45 8.87
CA ILE A 29 -17.50 8.38 7.73
C ILE A 29 -16.97 9.75 8.16
N GLU A 30 -16.09 10.32 7.36
CA GLU A 30 -15.67 11.70 7.48
C GLU A 30 -16.73 12.61 6.86
N LEU A 31 -17.38 13.44 7.68
CA LEU A 31 -18.40 14.38 7.23
C LEU A 31 -17.78 15.73 6.83
N SER A 32 -16.68 16.11 7.50
CA SER A 32 -15.88 17.32 7.23
C SER A 32 -14.50 17.19 7.89
N ASP A 33 -13.63 18.22 7.72
CA ASP A 33 -12.30 18.28 8.38
C ASP A 33 -12.39 18.25 9.92
N SER A 34 -13.55 18.55 10.50
CA SER A 34 -13.75 18.60 11.95
C SER A 34 -14.87 17.71 12.46
N ARG A 35 -15.49 16.88 11.63
CA ARG A 35 -16.63 16.06 12.01
C ARG A 35 -16.58 14.68 11.39
N ILE A 36 -16.76 13.66 12.23
CA ILE A 36 -16.85 12.25 11.81
C ILE A 36 -18.17 11.65 12.28
N ARG A 37 -18.69 10.67 11.56
CA ARG A 37 -19.78 9.79 11.98
C ARG A 37 -19.23 8.40 12.20
N VAL A 38 -19.39 7.90 13.41
CA VAL A 38 -18.94 6.58 13.83
C VAL A 38 -20.13 5.65 13.97
N PHE A 39 -20.01 4.42 13.53
CA PHE A 39 -21.07 3.41 13.59
C PHE A 39 -20.68 2.31 14.56
N PHE A 40 -21.66 1.85 15.35
CA PHE A 40 -21.52 0.78 16.32
C PHE A 40 -22.68 -0.22 16.15
N ASP A 41 -22.44 -1.47 16.49
CA ASP A 41 -23.46 -2.50 16.42
C ASP A 41 -24.57 -2.26 17.43
N SER A 42 -24.25 -1.64 18.56
CA SER A 42 -25.21 -1.33 19.62
C SER A 42 -24.98 0.04 20.25
N GLU A 43 -26.06 0.60 20.85
CA GLU A 43 -25.97 1.83 21.64
C GLU A 43 -25.04 1.67 22.86
N MET A 44 -24.92 0.45 23.41
CA MET A 44 -24.08 0.17 24.57
C MET A 44 -22.60 0.38 24.25
N GLU A 45 -22.17 0.04 23.03
CA GLU A 45 -20.80 0.26 22.54
C GLU A 45 -20.53 1.74 22.20
N ALA A 46 -21.51 2.45 21.66
CA ALA A 46 -21.38 3.88 21.33
C ALA A 46 -21.37 4.80 22.58
N ARG A 47 -22.03 4.39 23.66
CA ARG A 47 -22.27 5.23 24.84
C ARG A 47 -21.00 5.74 25.56
N PRO A 48 -19.91 4.97 25.72
CA PRO A 48 -18.66 5.46 26.30
C PRO A 48 -18.08 6.62 25.50
N PHE A 49 -18.10 6.56 24.18
CA PHE A 49 -17.57 7.59 23.29
C PHE A 49 -18.47 8.83 23.27
N CYS A 50 -19.79 8.65 23.26
CA CYS A 50 -20.73 9.75 23.42
C CYS A 50 -20.54 10.48 24.76
N THR A 51 -20.24 9.76 25.83
CA THR A 51 -19.96 10.37 27.15
C THR A 51 -18.63 11.13 27.15
N LYS A 52 -17.59 10.58 26.48
CA LYS A 52 -16.25 11.16 26.46
C LYS A 52 -16.13 12.35 25.53
N TYR A 53 -16.71 12.27 24.34
CA TYR A 53 -16.50 13.23 23.24
C TYR A 53 -17.76 14.06 22.93
N GLY A 54 -18.89 13.77 23.55
CA GLY A 54 -20.17 14.38 23.23
C GLY A 54 -20.84 13.73 22.01
N GLY A 55 -21.77 14.45 21.43
CA GLY A 55 -22.51 14.00 20.25
C GLY A 55 -23.87 13.36 20.59
N THR A 56 -24.57 12.93 19.56
CA THR A 56 -25.91 12.31 19.68
C THR A 56 -25.88 10.92 19.05
N ILE A 57 -26.39 9.93 19.78
CA ILE A 57 -26.55 8.57 19.26
C ILE A 57 -27.91 8.51 18.56
N GLU A 58 -27.89 8.10 17.28
CA GLU A 58 -29.10 7.94 16.47
C GLU A 58 -29.17 6.49 15.94
N ALA A 59 -30.42 6.03 15.72
CA ALA A 59 -30.60 4.77 15.03
C ALA A 59 -30.07 4.88 13.60
N ALA A 60 -29.24 3.92 13.21
CA ALA A 60 -28.70 3.85 11.85
C ALA A 60 -29.15 2.56 11.17
N GLU A 61 -29.45 2.65 9.88
CA GLU A 61 -29.66 1.46 9.07
C GLU A 61 -28.42 0.60 9.04
N GLU A 62 -28.61 -0.71 8.99
CA GLU A 62 -27.49 -1.65 8.83
C GLU A 62 -26.83 -1.39 7.49
N ARG A 63 -25.58 -0.94 7.52
CA ARG A 63 -24.80 -0.63 6.32
C ARG A 63 -23.77 -1.69 6.09
N ASP A 64 -23.77 -2.23 4.89
CA ASP A 64 -22.68 -3.07 4.42
C ASP A 64 -21.52 -2.18 3.92
N TRP A 65 -20.68 -1.75 4.87
CA TRP A 65 -19.51 -0.91 4.60
C TRP A 65 -18.56 -1.52 3.59
N VAL A 66 -18.48 -2.84 3.57
CA VAL A 66 -17.65 -3.57 2.62
C VAL A 66 -18.21 -3.39 1.22
N SER A 67 -19.53 -3.55 1.08
CA SER A 67 -20.22 -3.33 -0.20
C SER A 67 -20.16 -1.88 -0.66
N ASP A 68 -20.39 -0.92 0.24
CA ASP A 68 -20.32 0.53 -0.07
C ASP A 68 -18.90 0.93 -0.52
N ALA A 69 -17.87 0.48 0.18
CA ALA A 69 -16.47 0.70 -0.19
C ALA A 69 -16.11 0.03 -1.52
N GLN A 70 -16.62 -1.17 -1.73
CA GLN A 70 -16.46 -1.90 -2.98
C GLN A 70 -17.11 -1.20 -4.17
N GLN A 71 -18.34 -0.69 -4.01
CA GLN A 71 -19.07 0.02 -5.08
C GLN A 71 -18.38 1.32 -5.49
N SER A 72 -17.72 2.01 -4.57
CA SER A 72 -17.01 3.27 -4.84
C SER A 72 -15.63 3.09 -5.49
N TRP A 73 -15.14 1.87 -5.61
CA TRP A 73 -13.80 1.63 -6.14
C TRP A 73 -13.81 1.34 -7.63
N GLU A 74 -13.40 2.34 -8.40
CA GLU A 74 -13.25 2.24 -9.85
C GLU A 74 -11.89 1.65 -10.24
N PRO A 75 -11.84 0.87 -11.33
CA PRO A 75 -10.59 0.42 -11.93
C PRO A 75 -9.71 1.60 -12.35
N GLN A 76 -8.39 1.44 -12.26
CA GLN A 76 -7.42 2.49 -12.55
C GLN A 76 -6.42 2.06 -13.61
N LEU A 77 -6.10 2.98 -14.51
CA LEU A 77 -4.96 2.85 -15.41
C LEU A 77 -3.73 3.45 -14.73
N VAL A 78 -2.64 2.68 -14.64
CA VAL A 78 -1.37 3.16 -14.10
C VAL A 78 -0.30 2.97 -15.15
N GLY A 79 0.45 4.02 -15.43
CA GLY A 79 1.40 4.05 -16.52
C GLY A 79 0.76 3.68 -17.86
N GLU A 80 1.53 3.09 -18.75
CA GLU A 80 1.08 2.65 -20.08
C GLU A 80 0.68 1.17 -20.10
N ARG A 81 1.12 0.37 -19.11
CA ARG A 81 1.03 -1.09 -19.14
C ARG A 81 0.06 -1.69 -18.13
N PHE A 82 -0.30 -1.02 -17.05
CA PHE A 82 -1.09 -1.64 -15.98
C PHE A 82 -2.53 -1.19 -15.96
N PHE A 83 -3.42 -2.14 -15.64
CA PHE A 83 -4.83 -1.95 -15.35
C PHE A 83 -5.12 -2.58 -14.00
N LEU A 84 -5.25 -1.75 -12.96
CA LEU A 84 -5.58 -2.16 -11.61
C LEU A 84 -7.10 -2.29 -11.49
N VAL A 85 -7.58 -3.45 -11.12
CA VAL A 85 -9.01 -3.72 -11.01
C VAL A 85 -9.31 -4.38 -9.66
N PRO A 86 -10.35 -3.90 -8.93
CA PRO A 86 -10.79 -4.56 -7.72
C PRO A 86 -11.10 -6.04 -7.94
N GLN A 87 -10.73 -6.88 -6.97
CA GLN A 87 -10.88 -8.35 -7.07
C GLN A 87 -12.33 -8.81 -7.34
N TRP A 88 -13.32 -8.05 -6.88
CA TRP A 88 -14.76 -8.30 -7.04
C TRP A 88 -15.36 -7.75 -8.34
N ARG A 89 -14.56 -7.10 -9.19
CA ARG A 89 -14.99 -6.54 -10.48
C ARG A 89 -14.43 -7.35 -11.64
N ASP A 90 -15.20 -7.39 -12.73
CA ASP A 90 -14.81 -8.09 -13.96
C ASP A 90 -14.82 -7.17 -15.18
N ASP A 91 -14.34 -5.93 -14.98
CA ASP A 91 -14.21 -4.95 -16.07
C ASP A 91 -13.26 -5.50 -17.16
N PRO A 92 -13.55 -5.31 -18.43
CA PRO A 92 -12.69 -5.82 -19.50
C PRO A 92 -11.34 -5.12 -19.48
N THR A 93 -10.26 -5.91 -19.57
CA THR A 93 -8.90 -5.38 -19.62
C THR A 93 -8.69 -4.62 -20.93
N PRO A 94 -8.28 -3.33 -20.89
CA PRO A 94 -7.98 -2.59 -22.10
C PRO A 94 -6.85 -3.24 -22.90
N PRO A 95 -6.90 -3.19 -24.27
CA PRO A 95 -5.87 -3.80 -25.10
C PRO A 95 -4.46 -3.31 -24.75
N GLY A 96 -3.50 -4.23 -24.70
CA GLY A 96 -2.09 -3.97 -24.43
C GLY A 96 -1.74 -3.74 -22.98
N ARG A 97 -2.70 -3.88 -22.04
CA ARG A 97 -2.46 -3.72 -20.61
C ARG A 97 -2.43 -5.06 -19.86
N PHE A 98 -1.63 -5.11 -18.82
CA PHE A 98 -1.63 -6.18 -17.84
C PHE A 98 -2.66 -5.89 -16.75
N ARG A 99 -3.51 -6.88 -16.50
CA ARG A 99 -4.50 -6.81 -15.43
C ARG A 99 -3.85 -7.23 -14.12
N ILE A 100 -3.94 -6.40 -13.11
CA ILE A 100 -3.57 -6.72 -11.73
C ILE A 100 -4.83 -6.59 -10.87
N LYS A 101 -5.17 -7.67 -10.17
CA LYS A 101 -6.29 -7.68 -9.23
C LYS A 101 -5.85 -7.11 -7.89
N VAL A 102 -6.58 -6.12 -7.39
CA VAL A 102 -6.29 -5.47 -6.11
C VAL A 102 -7.42 -5.68 -5.12
N ASN A 103 -7.10 -5.81 -3.85
CA ASN A 103 -8.05 -6.01 -2.77
C ASN A 103 -7.91 -4.90 -1.73
N ASN A 104 -9.02 -4.50 -1.10
CA ASN A 104 -9.08 -3.59 0.05
C ASN A 104 -8.75 -4.33 1.37
N GLY A 105 -7.96 -5.38 1.32
CA GLY A 105 -7.60 -6.19 2.48
C GLY A 105 -6.66 -5.47 3.46
N LEU A 106 -6.28 -6.21 4.51
CA LEU A 106 -5.43 -5.76 5.61
C LEU A 106 -3.96 -5.49 5.20
N ALA A 107 -3.53 -5.86 3.99
CA ALA A 107 -2.17 -5.61 3.52
C ALA A 107 -2.07 -4.31 2.71
N PHE A 108 -0.97 -3.59 2.91
CA PHE A 108 -0.59 -2.43 2.11
C PHE A 108 -0.38 -2.84 0.63
N GLY A 109 -0.64 -1.93 -0.32
CA GLY A 109 -0.44 -2.20 -1.75
C GLY A 109 -1.75 -2.35 -2.53
N THR A 110 -2.76 -1.53 -2.19
CA THR A 110 -4.04 -1.48 -2.94
C THR A 110 -3.90 -0.86 -4.33
N GLY A 111 -2.74 -0.32 -4.68
CA GLY A 111 -2.51 0.38 -5.95
C GLY A 111 -3.08 1.79 -6.03
N LYS A 112 -3.88 2.24 -5.04
CA LYS A 112 -4.44 3.60 -5.01
C LYS A 112 -3.42 4.64 -4.56
N HIS A 113 -2.48 4.25 -3.70
CA HIS A 113 -1.51 5.18 -3.13
C HIS A 113 -0.51 5.66 -4.19
N GLU A 114 -0.14 6.91 -4.13
CA GLU A 114 0.80 7.56 -5.05
C GLU A 114 2.13 6.81 -5.14
N THR A 115 2.64 6.33 -4.00
CA THR A 115 3.92 5.59 -3.95
C THR A 115 3.86 4.29 -4.74
N THR A 116 2.74 3.57 -4.69
CA THR A 116 2.55 2.34 -5.47
C THR A 116 2.47 2.65 -6.97
N ARG A 117 1.75 3.72 -7.35
CA ARG A 117 1.69 4.15 -8.75
C ARG A 117 3.05 4.58 -9.29
N LEU A 118 3.83 5.34 -8.49
CA LEU A 118 5.20 5.71 -8.84
C LEU A 118 6.07 4.47 -9.08
N CYS A 119 6.03 3.48 -8.18
CA CYS A 119 6.78 2.24 -8.35
C CYS A 119 6.37 1.48 -9.60
N LEU A 120 5.06 1.35 -9.88
CA LEU A 120 4.56 0.66 -11.08
C LEU A 120 5.06 1.33 -12.37
N MET A 121 4.98 2.67 -12.46
CA MET A 121 5.48 3.43 -13.61
C MET A 121 7.00 3.29 -13.77
N LEU A 122 7.74 3.25 -12.68
CA LEU A 122 9.18 3.04 -12.71
C LEU A 122 9.55 1.61 -13.08
N LEU A 123 8.80 0.61 -12.61
CA LEU A 123 8.99 -0.77 -13.05
C LEU A 123 8.79 -0.91 -14.57
N GLU A 124 7.76 -0.27 -15.16
CA GLU A 124 7.57 -0.25 -16.62
C GLU A 124 8.81 0.25 -17.37
N ARG A 125 9.47 1.25 -16.80
CA ARG A 125 10.62 1.89 -17.41
C ARG A 125 11.91 1.11 -17.24
N TRP A 126 12.08 0.41 -16.10
CA TRP A 126 13.35 -0.16 -15.72
C TRP A 126 13.42 -1.69 -15.82
N VAL A 127 12.32 -2.42 -15.67
CA VAL A 127 12.32 -3.89 -15.85
C VAL A 127 12.50 -4.26 -17.31
N ARG A 128 13.37 -5.23 -17.56
CA ARG A 128 13.59 -5.83 -18.87
C ARG A 128 13.36 -7.33 -18.79
N PRO A 129 12.92 -7.97 -19.89
CA PRO A 129 12.79 -9.43 -19.93
C PRO A 129 14.09 -10.12 -19.53
N GLY A 130 13.97 -11.15 -18.71
CA GLY A 130 15.09 -11.93 -18.21
C GLY A 130 15.77 -11.42 -16.94
N MET A 131 15.38 -10.24 -16.43
CA MET A 131 15.92 -9.69 -15.18
C MET A 131 15.52 -10.52 -13.95
N THR A 132 16.37 -10.49 -12.94
CA THR A 132 16.04 -10.86 -11.56
C THR A 132 15.65 -9.61 -10.80
N VAL A 133 14.44 -9.60 -10.23
CA VAL A 133 13.90 -8.50 -9.43
C VAL A 133 13.77 -8.94 -7.97
N ILE A 134 14.05 -8.03 -7.03
CA ILE A 134 13.76 -8.22 -5.61
C ILE A 134 12.74 -7.18 -5.18
N ASP A 135 11.64 -7.62 -4.57
CA ASP A 135 10.60 -6.79 -3.98
C ASP A 135 10.68 -6.87 -2.45
N ILE A 136 11.14 -5.78 -1.82
CA ILE A 136 11.39 -5.67 -0.38
C ILE A 136 10.21 -4.97 0.29
N GLY A 137 9.55 -5.63 1.24
CA GLY A 137 8.28 -5.17 1.80
C GLY A 137 7.15 -5.34 0.79
N THR A 138 6.99 -6.56 0.28
CA THR A 138 6.12 -6.86 -0.86
C THR A 138 4.64 -6.60 -0.60
N GLY A 139 4.21 -6.58 0.66
CA GLY A 139 2.80 -6.38 1.01
C GLY A 139 1.88 -7.36 0.30
N SER A 140 0.98 -6.84 -0.51
CA SER A 140 0.06 -7.64 -1.32
C SER A 140 0.71 -8.40 -2.49
N GLY A 141 1.98 -8.14 -2.79
CA GLY A 141 2.69 -8.69 -3.94
C GLY A 141 2.52 -7.90 -5.25
N ILE A 142 1.89 -6.75 -5.22
CA ILE A 142 1.52 -5.97 -6.42
C ILE A 142 2.73 -5.59 -7.28
N LEU A 143 3.86 -5.20 -6.66
CA LEU A 143 5.07 -4.81 -7.40
C LEU A 143 5.80 -6.04 -7.97
N ALA A 144 5.81 -7.14 -7.21
CA ALA A 144 6.32 -8.41 -7.68
C ALA A 144 5.52 -8.94 -8.88
N GLU A 145 4.17 -8.89 -8.84
CA GLU A 145 3.28 -9.26 -9.94
C GLU A 145 3.54 -8.39 -11.17
N ALA A 146 3.68 -7.08 -10.97
CA ALA A 146 4.00 -6.14 -12.05
C ALA A 146 5.34 -6.47 -12.72
N ALA A 147 6.38 -6.79 -11.94
CA ALA A 147 7.68 -7.19 -12.48
C ALA A 147 7.60 -8.47 -13.31
N LEU A 148 6.83 -9.48 -12.87
CA LEU A 148 6.58 -10.70 -13.63
C LEU A 148 5.88 -10.42 -14.96
N HIS A 149 4.84 -9.58 -14.96
CA HIS A 149 4.14 -9.17 -16.18
C HIS A 149 5.04 -8.44 -17.17
N LEU A 150 6.03 -7.69 -16.69
CA LEU A 150 7.01 -7.00 -17.52
C LEU A 150 8.11 -7.93 -18.06
N GLY A 151 8.10 -9.21 -17.68
CA GLY A 151 9.01 -10.24 -18.19
C GLY A 151 10.23 -10.49 -17.31
N ALA A 152 10.22 -10.10 -16.05
CA ALA A 152 11.23 -10.55 -15.10
C ALA A 152 11.28 -12.10 -15.09
N ALA A 153 12.48 -12.68 -15.19
CA ALA A 153 12.64 -14.12 -15.17
C ALA A 153 12.49 -14.73 -13.78
N THR A 154 12.85 -13.94 -12.77
CA THR A 154 12.77 -14.34 -11.37
C THR A 154 12.42 -13.13 -10.52
N VAL A 155 11.49 -13.29 -9.59
CA VAL A 155 11.16 -12.30 -8.58
C VAL A 155 11.32 -12.94 -7.21
N PHE A 156 12.13 -12.30 -6.36
CA PHE A 156 12.22 -12.62 -4.92
C PHE A 156 11.41 -11.58 -4.16
N ALA A 157 10.33 -11.99 -3.53
CA ALA A 157 9.47 -11.13 -2.74
C ALA A 157 9.61 -11.47 -1.25
N CYS A 158 9.78 -10.47 -0.40
CA CYS A 158 9.84 -10.68 1.04
C CYS A 158 9.09 -9.59 1.80
N ASP A 159 8.57 -9.98 2.97
CA ASP A 159 7.99 -9.08 3.94
C ASP A 159 8.27 -9.60 5.36
N ILE A 160 8.42 -8.70 6.32
CA ILE A 160 8.56 -9.08 7.73
C ILE A 160 7.22 -9.50 8.34
N ASP A 161 6.11 -9.02 7.77
CA ASP A 161 4.77 -9.40 8.18
C ASP A 161 4.34 -10.70 7.49
N HIS A 162 4.15 -11.74 8.31
CA HIS A 162 3.68 -13.04 7.82
C HIS A 162 2.31 -12.95 7.11
N THR A 163 1.41 -12.08 7.58
CA THR A 163 0.09 -11.88 6.97
C THR A 163 0.22 -11.31 5.56
N ALA A 164 1.12 -10.34 5.36
CA ALA A 164 1.42 -9.80 4.04
C ALA A 164 1.94 -10.89 3.08
N VAL A 165 2.85 -11.74 3.57
CA VAL A 165 3.39 -12.87 2.79
C VAL A 165 2.30 -13.86 2.39
N GLU A 166 1.37 -14.19 3.29
CA GLU A 166 0.23 -15.06 2.96
C GLU A 166 -0.66 -14.44 1.86
N ILE A 167 -0.93 -13.15 1.96
CA ILE A 167 -1.71 -12.42 0.95
C ILE A 167 -0.98 -12.41 -0.41
N ALA A 168 0.33 -12.12 -0.43
CA ALA A 168 1.12 -12.19 -1.66
C ALA A 168 1.07 -13.58 -2.30
N ARG A 169 1.18 -14.64 -1.49
CA ARG A 169 1.06 -16.03 -1.96
C ARG A 169 -0.32 -16.37 -2.51
N LEU A 170 -1.39 -15.87 -1.89
CA LEU A 170 -2.75 -16.01 -2.40
C LEU A 170 -2.93 -15.31 -3.76
N ASN A 171 -2.19 -14.23 -4.00
CA ASN A 171 -2.11 -13.54 -5.28
C ASN A 171 -1.14 -14.20 -6.28
N GLY A 172 -0.57 -15.36 -5.95
CA GLY A 172 0.30 -16.14 -6.84
C GLY A 172 1.77 -15.72 -6.83
N ILE A 173 2.19 -14.92 -5.86
CA ILE A 173 3.59 -14.50 -5.72
C ILE A 173 4.34 -15.45 -4.78
N ASP A 174 5.50 -15.94 -5.22
CA ASP A 174 6.40 -16.71 -4.36
C ASP A 174 7.14 -15.76 -3.41
N ALA A 175 6.54 -15.54 -2.23
CA ALA A 175 7.04 -14.65 -1.21
C ALA A 175 7.47 -15.42 0.04
N PHE A 176 8.41 -14.87 0.82
CA PHE A 176 8.84 -15.46 2.09
C PHE A 176 8.84 -14.42 3.22
N THR A 177 8.59 -14.89 4.45
CA THR A 177 8.67 -14.05 5.63
C THR A 177 10.13 -13.82 6.00
N GLY A 178 10.56 -12.57 5.95
CA GLY A 178 11.95 -12.17 6.22
C GLY A 178 12.26 -10.78 5.68
N SER A 179 13.52 -10.39 5.84
CA SER A 179 14.04 -9.11 5.38
C SER A 179 15.06 -9.30 4.25
N ALA A 180 15.51 -8.19 3.69
CA ALA A 180 16.59 -8.11 2.70
C ALA A 180 17.85 -8.90 3.09
N GLU A 181 18.16 -8.99 4.38
CA GLU A 181 19.29 -9.73 4.94
C GLU A 181 19.29 -11.23 4.59
N ALA A 182 18.11 -11.82 4.42
CA ALA A 182 17.97 -13.24 4.06
C ALA A 182 18.33 -13.53 2.59
N ILE A 183 18.49 -12.50 1.77
CA ILE A 183 18.74 -12.63 0.33
C ILE A 183 20.25 -12.52 0.05
N ARG A 184 20.75 -13.36 -0.84
CA ARG A 184 22.17 -13.36 -1.25
C ARG A 184 22.56 -12.07 -1.95
N SER A 185 23.80 -11.61 -1.68
CA SER A 185 24.40 -10.44 -2.31
C SER A 185 24.51 -10.56 -3.84
N GLY A 186 24.40 -9.44 -4.54
CA GLY A 186 24.64 -9.33 -5.98
C GLY A 186 23.69 -10.18 -6.84
N LEU A 187 22.46 -10.34 -6.39
CA LEU A 187 21.46 -11.19 -7.07
C LEU A 187 20.57 -10.38 -8.00
N ALA A 188 20.17 -9.17 -7.61
CA ALA A 188 19.18 -8.38 -8.32
C ALA A 188 19.76 -7.58 -9.49
N ASP A 189 19.11 -7.63 -10.63
CA ASP A 189 19.27 -6.63 -11.68
C ASP A 189 18.50 -5.35 -11.30
N LEU A 190 17.37 -5.52 -10.59
CA LEU A 190 16.58 -4.44 -10.04
C LEU A 190 16.03 -4.83 -8.67
N ALA A 191 16.17 -3.93 -7.68
CA ALA A 191 15.46 -4.01 -6.40
C ALA A 191 14.36 -2.94 -6.36
N VAL A 192 13.19 -3.25 -5.80
CA VAL A 192 12.15 -2.29 -5.51
C VAL A 192 11.76 -2.38 -4.04
N ALA A 193 11.57 -1.23 -3.40
CA ALA A 193 11.09 -1.12 -2.02
C ALA A 193 10.12 0.05 -1.91
N ASN A 194 8.88 -0.23 -1.53
CA ASN A 194 7.85 0.76 -1.22
C ASN A 194 7.49 0.64 0.26
N ILE A 195 8.36 1.15 1.12
CA ILE A 195 8.34 0.97 2.58
C ILE A 195 8.60 2.32 3.27
N SER A 196 8.47 2.36 4.61
CA SER A 196 8.67 3.61 5.35
C SER A 196 10.12 4.16 5.23
N PRO A 197 10.30 5.49 5.36
CA PRO A 197 11.62 6.12 5.33
C PRO A 197 12.60 5.52 6.34
N GLU A 198 12.11 5.23 7.56
CA GLU A 198 12.92 4.64 8.64
C GLU A 198 13.44 3.25 8.24
N THR A 199 12.60 2.45 7.57
CA THR A 199 12.99 1.12 7.10
C THR A 199 13.98 1.22 5.94
N ILE A 200 13.81 2.18 5.02
CA ILE A 200 14.78 2.43 3.95
C ILE A 200 16.14 2.82 4.53
N ILE A 201 16.16 3.68 5.55
CA ILE A 201 17.40 4.08 6.25
C ILE A 201 18.05 2.87 6.94
N ALA A 202 17.25 2.05 7.63
CA ALA A 202 17.75 0.85 8.31
C ALA A 202 18.34 -0.17 7.32
N LEU A 203 17.83 -0.25 6.09
CA LEU A 203 18.31 -1.12 5.03
C LEU A 203 19.38 -0.47 4.14
N GLY A 204 19.97 0.65 4.58
CA GLY A 204 20.91 1.46 3.81
C GLY A 204 22.09 0.69 3.23
N ASP A 205 22.65 -0.28 3.96
CA ASP A 205 23.74 -1.15 3.50
C ASP A 205 23.24 -2.41 2.78
N GLU A 206 22.03 -2.87 3.12
CA GLU A 206 21.46 -4.10 2.55
C GLU A 206 20.98 -3.92 1.11
N ILE A 207 20.33 -2.81 0.79
CA ILE A 207 19.82 -2.57 -0.56
C ILE A 207 20.97 -2.57 -1.61
N PRO A 208 22.08 -1.81 -1.41
CA PRO A 208 23.24 -1.87 -2.30
C PRO A 208 23.83 -3.28 -2.43
N ARG A 209 23.90 -4.01 -1.30
CA ARG A 209 24.43 -5.37 -1.27
C ARG A 209 23.68 -6.35 -2.17
N LEU A 210 22.35 -6.18 -2.26
CA LEU A 210 21.50 -7.07 -3.06
C LEU A 210 21.65 -6.85 -4.56
N VAL A 211 21.92 -5.61 -4.98
CA VAL A 211 21.94 -5.21 -6.39
C VAL A 211 23.27 -5.56 -7.03
N LYS A 212 23.23 -6.07 -8.25
CA LYS A 212 24.42 -6.30 -9.07
C LYS A 212 25.12 -4.97 -9.42
N ARG A 213 26.40 -5.03 -9.68
CA ARG A 213 27.08 -3.88 -10.30
C ARG A 213 26.44 -3.54 -11.65
N GLY A 214 26.04 -2.30 -11.84
CA GLY A 214 25.28 -1.81 -13.00
C GLY A 214 23.77 -2.04 -12.88
N GLY A 215 23.29 -2.54 -11.74
CA GLY A 215 21.89 -2.70 -11.45
C GLY A 215 21.25 -1.44 -10.84
N THR A 216 19.97 -1.51 -10.51
CA THR A 216 19.16 -0.35 -10.11
C THR A 216 18.32 -0.69 -8.89
N ALA A 217 18.09 0.30 -8.00
CA ALA A 217 17.05 0.23 -6.98
C ALA A 217 16.00 1.33 -7.20
N ILE A 218 14.73 0.98 -6.96
CA ILE A 218 13.59 1.90 -6.91
C ILE A 218 13.13 1.95 -5.46
N LEU A 219 13.21 3.13 -4.83
CA LEU A 219 12.88 3.33 -3.42
C LEU A 219 11.73 4.32 -3.32
N SER A 220 10.64 3.95 -2.68
CA SER A 220 9.44 4.77 -2.50
C SER A 220 8.81 4.52 -1.11
N GLY A 221 7.69 5.19 -0.82
CA GLY A 221 7.17 5.31 0.53
C GLY A 221 7.73 6.54 1.25
N LEU A 222 8.31 7.46 0.47
CA LEU A 222 8.98 8.66 0.93
C LEU A 222 8.12 9.89 0.64
N GLU A 223 7.97 10.79 1.62
CA GLU A 223 7.48 12.13 1.36
C GLU A 223 8.56 12.99 0.70
N ARG A 224 8.17 14.09 0.05
CA ARG A 224 9.12 14.98 -0.63
C ARG A 224 10.21 15.52 0.28
N GLY A 225 9.91 15.72 1.56
CA GLY A 225 10.83 16.25 2.57
C GLY A 225 11.74 15.21 3.21
N ASP A 226 11.48 13.93 3.02
CA ASP A 226 12.30 12.87 3.64
C ASP A 226 13.70 12.86 3.05
N ASP A 227 14.70 12.70 3.92
CA ASP A 227 16.11 12.53 3.54
C ASP A 227 16.54 11.11 3.86
N VAL A 228 17.07 10.42 2.85
CA VAL A 228 17.55 9.04 2.96
C VAL A 228 18.97 8.93 2.40
N PRO A 229 19.82 8.00 2.89
CA PRO A 229 21.24 7.94 2.58
C PRO A 229 21.53 7.34 1.20
N PHE A 230 20.78 7.75 0.17
CA PHE A 230 20.96 7.27 -1.20
C PHE A 230 21.12 8.43 -2.17
N GLU A 231 22.16 8.38 -2.99
CA GLU A 231 22.33 9.31 -4.10
C GLU A 231 21.44 8.86 -5.27
N ALA A 232 20.36 9.61 -5.51
CA ALA A 232 19.41 9.30 -6.55
C ALA A 232 19.89 9.77 -7.92
N ALA A 233 19.90 8.86 -8.90
CA ALA A 233 20.08 9.20 -10.30
C ALA A 233 18.85 9.92 -10.88
N GLU A 234 17.67 9.55 -10.41
CA GLU A 234 16.41 10.17 -10.77
C GLU A 234 15.49 10.29 -9.55
N VAL A 235 14.69 11.36 -9.52
CA VAL A 235 13.64 11.57 -8.51
C VAL A 235 12.31 11.79 -9.25
N HIS A 236 11.33 10.97 -8.93
CA HIS A 236 9.97 11.07 -9.46
C HIS A 236 9.00 11.42 -8.34
N THR A 237 8.00 12.26 -8.62
CA THR A 237 7.07 12.74 -7.60
C THR A 237 5.64 12.67 -8.05
N GLU A 238 4.73 12.35 -7.13
CA GLU A 238 3.29 12.40 -7.31
C GLU A 238 2.64 12.89 -5.99
N GLY A 239 1.85 13.96 -6.06
CA GLY A 239 1.32 14.60 -4.85
C GLY A 239 2.42 15.02 -3.88
N ASN A 240 2.34 14.59 -2.63
CA ASN A 240 3.36 14.83 -1.58
C ASN A 240 4.46 13.75 -1.55
N TRP A 241 4.38 12.74 -2.40
CA TRP A 241 5.23 11.56 -2.38
C TRP A 241 6.32 11.59 -3.44
N LYS A 242 7.40 10.86 -3.19
CA LYS A 242 8.50 10.67 -4.13
C LYS A 242 8.96 9.22 -4.21
N ALA A 243 9.55 8.90 -5.34
CA ALA A 243 10.33 7.68 -5.56
C ALA A 243 11.71 8.05 -6.11
N LEU A 244 12.73 7.35 -5.64
CA LEU A 244 14.11 7.50 -6.05
C LEU A 244 14.50 6.33 -6.95
N VAL A 245 15.26 6.61 -8.00
CA VAL A 245 15.99 5.62 -8.78
C VAL A 245 17.48 5.75 -8.44
N VAL A 246 18.07 4.69 -7.92
CA VAL A 246 19.46 4.63 -7.49
C VAL A 246 20.20 3.64 -8.37
N SER A 247 21.35 4.02 -8.94
CA SER A 247 22.18 3.18 -9.80
C SER A 247 23.44 2.73 -9.05
N TYR A 248 23.87 1.48 -9.26
CA TYR A 248 25.01 0.84 -8.58
C TYR A 248 26.12 0.38 -9.53
#